data_8ee4f3bd3449050f3fb7372ba1361db1
#
_entry.id   8ee4f3bd3449050f3fb7372ba1361db1
#
_cell.length_a   1.000
_cell.length_b   1.000
_cell.length_c   1.000
_cell.angle_alpha   90.00
_cell.angle_beta   90.00
_cell.angle_gamma   90.00
#
_symmetry.space_group_name_H-M   'P 1'
#
loop_
_entity.id
_entity.type
_entity.pdbx_description
1 polymer ?
#
loop_
_entity_poly.entity_id
_entity_poly.type
_entity_poly.pdbx_seq_one_letter_code
_entity_poly.pdbx_strand_id
1 'polypeptide(L)'
;MPNPLPHRKHISPSFWEMDTELSLIKQASNRPRTVDLLIVGTGLTGLSVALRAMDHNPSMTIIVVDQLPINQALASTRNAGFACFGSPTELLDDIKNHGNNQAIKRVHQRQEGLNYWNQKVGAQAMDYHACDGMDVFTNQETASYHQACDAIESLNDMVGRACYHIAQAPGSFHHAIRIQGEGSLHPGKLRKALINQLLQGGVAFLDNFTCPPKAEWLQDDKGWNIPDSNHPIHAKKVVIASNAGSKQLFPSLNVVAARGQLLMTEVIDNMPYPGIYHADKGFMYFKQWQGRLILGGGRNLFQSEENSTSTQVTANIQGHLDDYLNHQLFPNNAIAVSHRWAGSMAFGEQGEKTPIIQVMDQGVVVACRLGGMGLALAPMVAKEALTLLDLDA
;
A
#
# COMPACT_ATOMS: atom_id res chain seq x y z
N MET A 1 -16.16 -20.91 -5.87
CA MET A 1 -15.79 -20.00 -6.98
C MET A 1 -15.25 -18.73 -6.34
N PRO A 2 -14.08 -18.21 -6.73
CA PRO A 2 -13.63 -16.91 -6.21
C PRO A 2 -14.62 -15.84 -6.63
N ASN A 3 -15.00 -14.98 -5.69
CA ASN A 3 -15.85 -13.83 -5.98
C ASN A 3 -15.18 -12.97 -7.06
N PRO A 4 -15.84 -12.67 -8.18
CA PRO A 4 -15.30 -11.75 -9.16
C PRO A 4 -15.07 -10.38 -8.49
N LEU A 5 -14.03 -9.67 -8.93
CA LEU A 5 -13.84 -8.28 -8.51
C LEU A 5 -15.11 -7.47 -8.80
N PRO A 6 -15.45 -6.48 -7.97
CA PRO A 6 -16.72 -5.76 -8.06
C PRO A 6 -16.93 -5.23 -9.48
N HIS A 7 -18.10 -5.53 -10.04
CA HIS A 7 -18.50 -4.98 -11.33
C HIS A 7 -18.39 -3.45 -11.30
N ARG A 8 -17.84 -2.88 -12.37
CA ARG A 8 -17.39 -1.49 -12.64
C ARG A 8 -18.30 -0.33 -12.16
N LYS A 9 -19.47 -0.56 -11.57
CA LYS A 9 -20.51 0.47 -11.50
C LYS A 9 -20.51 1.37 -10.26
N HIS A 10 -19.87 1.06 -9.13
CA HIS A 10 -19.94 1.90 -7.92
C HIS A 10 -18.73 1.75 -6.98
N ILE A 11 -17.53 2.12 -7.44
CA ILE A 11 -16.40 2.33 -6.52
C ILE A 11 -16.48 3.79 -6.07
N SER A 12 -16.95 4.04 -4.84
CA SER A 12 -16.88 5.38 -4.25
C SER A 12 -15.42 5.82 -4.14
N PRO A 13 -15.05 7.01 -4.62
CA PRO A 13 -13.66 7.47 -4.55
C PRO A 13 -13.21 7.63 -3.09
N SER A 14 -11.91 7.43 -2.84
CA SER A 14 -11.28 7.86 -1.59
C SER A 14 -11.13 9.37 -1.56
N PHE A 15 -10.88 9.94 -0.36
CA PHE A 15 -10.50 11.34 -0.25
C PHE A 15 -9.31 11.69 -1.16
N TRP A 16 -8.29 10.85 -1.21
CA TRP A 16 -7.09 11.05 -2.02
C TRP A 16 -7.34 11.05 -3.52
N GLU A 17 -8.30 10.24 -3.98
CA GLU A 17 -8.71 10.20 -5.39
C GLU A 17 -9.50 11.44 -5.79
N MET A 18 -10.32 11.99 -4.88
CA MET A 18 -11.06 13.24 -5.09
C MET A 18 -10.15 14.46 -5.08
N ASP A 19 -9.16 14.49 -4.17
CA ASP A 19 -8.21 15.61 -4.04
C ASP A 19 -7.12 15.60 -5.13
N THR A 20 -7.03 14.50 -5.89
CA THR A 20 -6.03 14.35 -6.94
C THR A 20 -6.69 14.19 -8.31
N GLU A 21 -6.78 15.27 -9.08
CA GLU A 21 -7.18 15.18 -10.47
C GLU A 21 -6.11 14.42 -11.28
N LEU A 22 -6.42 13.19 -11.67
CA LEU A 22 -5.63 12.39 -12.57
C LEU A 22 -6.49 12.00 -13.77
N SER A 23 -6.14 12.52 -14.93
CA SER A 23 -6.71 12.11 -16.21
C SER A 23 -5.56 11.74 -17.16
N LEU A 24 -5.67 10.59 -17.82
CA LEU A 24 -4.84 10.38 -19.00
C LEU A 24 -5.32 11.36 -20.08
N ILE A 25 -4.46 12.28 -20.45
CA ILE A 25 -4.60 12.93 -21.77
C ILE A 25 -4.67 11.77 -22.74
N LYS A 26 -5.74 11.70 -23.57
CA LYS A 26 -5.95 10.62 -24.53
C LYS A 26 -4.62 10.28 -25.18
N GLN A 27 -3.98 9.22 -24.70
CA GLN A 27 -2.81 8.69 -25.41
C GLN A 27 -3.30 8.29 -26.80
N ALA A 28 -2.59 8.72 -27.82
CA ALA A 28 -2.92 8.46 -29.20
C ALA A 28 -3.24 6.97 -29.41
N SER A 29 -4.15 6.68 -30.32
CA SER A 29 -4.59 5.33 -30.73
C SER A 29 -3.46 4.36 -31.13
N ASN A 30 -2.21 4.80 -31.13
CA ASN A 30 -1.01 4.06 -31.52
C ASN A 30 -0.21 3.55 -30.32
N ARG A 31 -0.83 2.74 -29.47
CA ARG A 31 -0.13 2.05 -28.37
C ARG A 31 0.72 0.91 -28.92
N PRO A 32 1.95 0.67 -28.39
CA PRO A 32 2.75 -0.45 -28.82
C PRO A 32 2.04 -1.77 -28.50
N ARG A 33 1.99 -2.66 -29.47
CA ARG A 33 1.41 -4.00 -29.33
C ARG A 33 2.47 -5.07 -29.13
N THR A 34 3.72 -4.74 -29.42
CA THR A 34 4.90 -5.56 -29.08
C THR A 34 5.74 -4.75 -28.11
N VAL A 35 5.99 -5.32 -26.93
CA VAL A 35 6.70 -4.65 -25.84
C VAL A 35 7.78 -5.54 -25.23
N ASP A 36 8.80 -4.92 -24.67
CA ASP A 36 9.82 -5.63 -23.92
C ASP A 36 9.28 -6.07 -22.55
N LEU A 37 8.46 -5.20 -21.92
CA LEU A 37 7.89 -5.45 -20.59
C LEU A 37 6.41 -5.04 -20.55
N LEU A 38 5.56 -6.00 -20.21
CA LEU A 38 4.17 -5.78 -19.81
C LEU A 38 4.05 -5.83 -18.30
N ILE A 39 3.38 -4.84 -17.70
CA ILE A 39 3.10 -4.77 -16.29
C ILE A 39 1.58 -4.76 -16.08
N VAL A 40 1.06 -5.71 -15.31
CA VAL A 40 -0.36 -5.81 -14.98
C VAL A 40 -0.61 -5.24 -13.60
N GLY A 41 -1.20 -4.05 -13.55
CA GLY A 41 -1.53 -3.30 -12.34
C GLY A 41 -0.86 -1.92 -12.29
N THR A 42 -1.66 -0.86 -12.14
CA THR A 42 -1.23 0.54 -11.98
C THR A 42 -1.12 0.97 -10.51
N GLY A 43 -1.03 0.01 -9.59
CA GLY A 43 -0.73 0.25 -8.19
C GLY A 43 0.74 0.65 -7.97
N LEU A 44 1.12 1.02 -6.74
CA LEU A 44 2.49 1.46 -6.43
C LEU A 44 3.54 0.42 -6.84
N THR A 45 3.26 -0.88 -6.72
CA THR A 45 4.20 -1.94 -7.14
C THR A 45 4.44 -1.91 -8.64
N GLY A 46 3.37 -1.90 -9.45
CA GLY A 46 3.51 -1.88 -10.91
C GLY A 46 4.17 -0.60 -11.42
N LEU A 47 3.82 0.57 -10.83
CA LEU A 47 4.48 1.84 -11.16
C LEU A 47 5.97 1.84 -10.75
N SER A 48 6.31 1.21 -9.62
CA SER A 48 7.72 1.03 -9.20
C SER A 48 8.50 0.14 -10.17
N VAL A 49 7.88 -0.95 -10.63
CA VAL A 49 8.48 -1.83 -11.65
C VAL A 49 8.75 -1.04 -12.93
N ALA A 50 7.75 -0.29 -13.42
CA ALA A 50 7.90 0.51 -14.63
C ALA A 50 9.02 1.57 -14.49
N LEU A 51 9.07 2.27 -13.34
CA LEU A 51 10.06 3.32 -13.11
C LEU A 51 11.48 2.74 -13.07
N ARG A 52 11.69 1.64 -12.33
CA ARG A 52 13.01 0.99 -12.25
C ARG A 52 13.45 0.43 -13.60
N ALA A 53 12.55 -0.23 -14.33
CA ALA A 53 12.86 -0.75 -15.67
C ALA A 53 13.22 0.37 -16.65
N MET A 54 12.49 1.48 -16.63
CA MET A 54 12.78 2.67 -17.43
C MET A 54 14.13 3.31 -17.05
N ASP A 55 14.43 3.42 -15.77
CA ASP A 55 15.70 3.96 -15.27
C ASP A 55 16.89 3.07 -15.68
N HIS A 56 16.72 1.75 -15.63
CA HIS A 56 17.75 0.77 -16.01
C HIS A 56 17.99 0.78 -17.53
N ASN A 57 16.93 0.79 -18.33
CA ASN A 57 17.01 0.82 -19.79
C ASN A 57 15.98 1.78 -20.38
N PRO A 58 16.35 3.06 -20.65
CA PRO A 58 15.44 4.06 -21.20
C PRO A 58 14.93 3.74 -22.63
N SER A 59 15.53 2.78 -23.32
CA SER A 59 15.07 2.32 -24.64
C SER A 59 14.05 1.18 -24.58
N MET A 60 13.76 0.65 -23.38
CA MET A 60 12.81 -0.45 -23.18
C MET A 60 11.40 0.00 -23.50
N THR A 61 10.70 -0.75 -24.34
CA THR A 61 9.28 -0.52 -24.62
C THR A 61 8.45 -1.13 -23.50
N ILE A 62 7.79 -0.27 -22.68
CA ILE A 62 7.02 -0.68 -21.50
C ILE A 62 5.55 -0.30 -21.69
N ILE A 63 4.65 -1.23 -21.36
CA ILE A 63 3.22 -0.94 -21.20
C ILE A 63 2.75 -1.36 -19.83
N VAL A 64 2.00 -0.49 -19.15
CA VAL A 64 1.31 -0.77 -17.88
C VAL A 64 -0.19 -0.85 -18.15
N VAL A 65 -0.81 -1.96 -17.78
CA VAL A 65 -2.23 -2.20 -17.99
C VAL A 65 -2.98 -2.34 -16.68
N ASP A 66 -4.24 -1.90 -16.62
CA ASP A 66 -5.10 -2.10 -15.45
C ASP A 66 -6.56 -2.25 -15.88
N GLN A 67 -7.32 -3.04 -15.13
CA GLN A 67 -8.77 -3.18 -15.33
C GLN A 67 -9.56 -1.95 -14.86
N LEU A 68 -8.97 -1.13 -13.98
CA LEU A 68 -9.57 0.10 -13.48
C LEU A 68 -9.20 1.30 -14.34
N PRO A 69 -10.03 2.35 -14.35
CA PRO A 69 -9.63 3.66 -14.86
C PRO A 69 -8.39 4.17 -14.14
N ILE A 70 -7.55 4.92 -14.85
CA ILE A 70 -6.25 5.39 -14.34
C ILE A 70 -6.37 6.26 -13.07
N ASN A 71 -7.48 6.92 -12.85
CA ASN A 71 -7.74 7.74 -11.66
C ASN A 71 -8.14 6.92 -10.43
N GLN A 72 -8.22 5.61 -10.52
CA GLN A 72 -8.62 4.71 -9.43
C GLN A 72 -7.52 3.70 -9.09
N ALA A 73 -7.49 3.26 -7.84
CA ALA A 73 -6.69 2.13 -7.39
C ALA A 73 -7.39 1.45 -6.20
N LEU A 74 -7.16 0.14 -6.00
CA LEU A 74 -7.84 -0.59 -4.92
C LEU A 74 -7.18 -0.42 -3.55
N ALA A 75 -5.87 -0.21 -3.49
CA ALA A 75 -5.11 -0.04 -2.24
C ALA A 75 -4.23 1.22 -2.25
N SER A 76 -3.58 1.51 -3.36
CA SER A 76 -2.50 2.50 -3.45
C SER A 76 -2.95 3.93 -3.16
N THR A 77 -4.21 4.27 -3.43
CA THR A 77 -4.82 5.58 -3.14
C THR A 77 -5.92 5.49 -2.07
N ARG A 78 -6.00 4.37 -1.33
CA ARG A 78 -7.06 4.12 -0.35
C ARG A 78 -6.55 3.81 1.05
N ASN A 79 -5.25 4.01 1.27
CA ASN A 79 -4.58 3.90 2.56
C ASN A 79 -4.55 5.24 3.31
N ALA A 80 -4.04 5.24 4.54
CA ALA A 80 -3.95 6.46 5.35
C ALA A 80 -2.76 7.37 4.98
N GLY A 81 -1.83 6.93 4.13
CA GLY A 81 -0.66 7.72 3.72
C GLY A 81 0.42 7.80 4.79
N PHE A 82 0.66 6.72 5.52
CA PHE A 82 1.75 6.61 6.48
C PHE A 82 3.05 6.24 5.75
N ALA A 83 4.07 7.04 5.95
CA ALA A 83 5.44 6.72 5.59
C ALA A 83 6.15 6.16 6.83
N CYS A 84 5.84 4.92 7.18
CA CYS A 84 6.28 4.25 8.41
C CYS A 84 7.06 2.97 8.13
N PHE A 85 7.93 2.59 9.05
CA PHE A 85 8.75 1.38 8.95
C PHE A 85 8.43 0.35 10.04
N GLY A 86 7.68 0.69 11.07
CA GLY A 86 7.15 -0.22 12.08
C GLY A 86 7.24 0.34 13.50
N SER A 87 6.12 0.23 14.25
CA SER A 87 6.09 0.59 15.66
C SER A 87 6.76 -0.49 16.53
N PRO A 88 7.21 -0.14 17.75
CA PRO A 88 7.78 -1.11 18.69
C PRO A 88 6.90 -2.33 18.91
N THR A 89 5.60 -2.13 19.12
CA THR A 89 4.66 -3.23 19.34
C THR A 89 4.44 -4.11 18.12
N GLU A 90 4.41 -3.53 16.89
CA GLU A 90 4.36 -4.29 15.65
C GLU A 90 5.63 -5.13 15.47
N LEU A 91 6.81 -4.55 15.73
CA LEU A 91 8.07 -5.28 15.61
C LEU A 91 8.18 -6.44 16.59
N LEU A 92 7.79 -6.25 17.84
CA LEU A 92 7.76 -7.32 18.82
C LEU A 92 6.83 -8.47 18.41
N ASP A 93 5.68 -8.14 17.83
CA ASP A 93 4.77 -9.14 17.29
C ASP A 93 5.37 -9.86 16.07
N ASP A 94 6.02 -9.13 15.16
CA ASP A 94 6.75 -9.71 14.01
C ASP A 94 7.92 -10.61 14.45
N ILE A 95 8.68 -10.23 15.46
CA ILE A 95 9.76 -11.04 16.05
C ILE A 95 9.20 -12.35 16.63
N LYS A 96 8.14 -12.25 17.40
CA LYS A 96 7.48 -13.41 18.01
C LYS A 96 6.97 -14.41 16.98
N ASN A 97 6.39 -13.92 15.89
CA ASN A 97 5.72 -14.76 14.89
C ASN A 97 6.66 -15.23 13.77
N HIS A 98 7.74 -14.50 13.47
CA HIS A 98 8.60 -14.74 12.32
C HIS A 98 10.11 -14.78 12.61
N GLY A 99 10.51 -14.44 13.86
CA GLY A 99 11.91 -14.37 14.31
C GLY A 99 12.62 -13.08 13.89
N ASN A 100 13.75 -12.82 14.57
CA ASN A 100 14.50 -11.56 14.45
C ASN A 100 14.93 -11.26 13.01
N ASN A 101 15.48 -12.24 12.29
CA ASN A 101 16.03 -12.03 10.95
C ASN A 101 14.95 -11.53 9.96
N GLN A 102 13.74 -12.07 10.03
CA GLN A 102 12.65 -11.63 9.16
C GLN A 102 12.12 -10.25 9.54
N ALA A 103 12.01 -9.96 10.84
CA ALA A 103 11.62 -8.65 11.33
C ALA A 103 12.63 -7.56 10.90
N ILE A 104 13.93 -7.79 11.08
CA ILE A 104 15.00 -6.89 10.64
C ILE A 104 14.92 -6.65 9.13
N LYS A 105 14.83 -7.72 8.33
CA LYS A 105 14.72 -7.60 6.86
C LYS A 105 13.55 -6.72 6.45
N ARG A 106 12.38 -6.88 7.08
CA ARG A 106 11.19 -6.07 6.78
C ARG A 106 11.39 -4.60 7.10
N VAL A 107 11.96 -4.28 8.26
CA VAL A 107 12.24 -2.88 8.63
C VAL A 107 13.15 -2.22 7.62
N HIS A 108 14.26 -2.85 7.27
CA HIS A 108 15.21 -2.32 6.29
C HIS A 108 14.56 -2.15 4.90
N GLN A 109 13.81 -3.14 4.43
CA GLN A 109 13.08 -3.01 3.16
C GLN A 109 12.07 -1.85 3.17
N ARG A 110 11.36 -1.63 4.28
CA ARG A 110 10.44 -0.49 4.42
C ARG A 110 11.20 0.85 4.40
N GLN A 111 12.32 0.96 5.12
CA GLN A 111 13.16 2.17 5.13
C GLN A 111 13.74 2.46 3.74
N GLU A 112 14.29 1.46 3.07
CA GLU A 112 14.83 1.59 1.71
C GLU A 112 13.74 2.03 0.72
N GLY A 113 12.54 1.46 0.83
CA GLY A 113 11.43 1.85 -0.03
C GLY A 113 10.95 3.28 0.20
N LEU A 114 10.89 3.75 1.44
CA LEU A 114 10.58 5.15 1.76
C LEU A 114 11.68 6.10 1.26
N ASN A 115 12.95 5.73 1.41
CA ASN A 115 14.07 6.49 0.87
C ASN A 115 14.03 6.56 -0.67
N TYR A 116 13.64 5.47 -1.32
CA TYR A 116 13.47 5.44 -2.77
C TYR A 116 12.42 6.47 -3.26
N TRP A 117 11.28 6.59 -2.58
CA TRP A 117 10.30 7.62 -2.90
C TRP A 117 10.86 9.02 -2.77
N ASN A 118 11.57 9.30 -1.69
CA ASN A 118 12.19 10.62 -1.48
C ASN A 118 13.21 10.96 -2.58
N GLN A 119 13.98 9.99 -3.04
CA GLN A 119 14.98 10.17 -4.10
C GLN A 119 14.35 10.32 -5.49
N LYS A 120 13.32 9.52 -5.81
CA LYS A 120 12.76 9.43 -7.17
C LYS A 120 11.61 10.38 -7.43
N VAL A 121 10.82 10.67 -6.42
CA VAL A 121 9.63 11.52 -6.53
C VAL A 121 9.85 12.87 -5.84
N GLY A 122 10.51 12.87 -4.70
CA GLY A 122 10.76 14.06 -3.89
C GLY A 122 9.60 14.42 -2.97
N ALA A 123 9.94 15.00 -1.82
CA ALA A 123 8.98 15.30 -0.74
C ALA A 123 7.82 16.21 -1.20
N GLN A 124 8.12 17.23 -1.98
CA GLN A 124 7.12 18.18 -2.46
C GLN A 124 6.07 17.55 -3.38
N ALA A 125 6.51 16.70 -4.32
CA ALA A 125 5.61 16.10 -5.31
C ALA A 125 4.64 15.07 -4.71
N MET A 126 4.99 14.44 -3.58
CA MET A 126 4.14 13.53 -2.85
C MET A 126 3.53 14.13 -1.58
N ASP A 127 3.73 15.44 -1.35
CA ASP A 127 3.23 16.17 -0.17
C ASP A 127 3.64 15.44 1.13
N TYR A 128 4.95 15.18 1.25
CA TYR A 128 5.51 14.47 2.39
C TYR A 128 5.80 15.41 3.55
N HIS A 129 5.36 15.02 4.74
CA HIS A 129 5.58 15.71 6.00
C HIS A 129 6.33 14.80 6.96
N ALA A 130 7.56 15.17 7.32
CA ALA A 130 8.30 14.56 8.41
C ALA A 130 7.65 14.97 9.74
N CYS A 131 7.04 14.04 10.45
CA CYS A 131 6.27 14.35 11.66
C CYS A 131 6.53 13.38 12.82
N ASP A 132 7.48 12.45 12.67
CA ASP A 132 7.65 11.28 13.54
C ASP A 132 6.36 10.46 13.72
N GLY A 133 6.49 9.24 14.18
CA GLY A 133 5.38 8.38 14.56
C GLY A 133 5.27 8.30 16.08
N MET A 134 4.12 7.86 16.55
CA MET A 134 3.89 7.56 17.96
C MET A 134 3.18 6.21 18.09
N ASP A 135 3.76 5.29 18.86
CA ASP A 135 3.06 4.11 19.34
C ASP A 135 2.41 4.48 20.67
N VAL A 136 1.08 4.48 20.74
CA VAL A 136 0.31 5.03 21.86
C VAL A 136 -0.46 3.94 22.59
N PHE A 137 -0.59 4.10 23.92
CA PHE A 137 -1.16 3.09 24.80
C PHE A 137 -2.19 3.70 25.75
N THR A 138 -3.29 3.00 25.89
CA THR A 138 -4.28 3.24 26.94
C THR A 138 -3.78 2.74 28.29
N ASN A 139 -4.47 3.08 29.37
CA ASN A 139 -4.14 2.54 30.71
C ASN A 139 -4.24 1.01 30.77
N GLN A 140 -5.13 0.40 29.97
CA GLN A 140 -5.30 -1.05 29.92
C GLN A 140 -4.12 -1.75 29.22
N GLU A 141 -3.34 -1.03 28.43
CA GLU A 141 -2.19 -1.54 27.66
C GLU A 141 -0.84 -1.30 28.34
N THR A 142 -0.83 -0.93 29.64
CA THR A 142 0.37 -0.64 30.43
C THR A 142 1.41 -1.78 30.38
N ALA A 143 0.97 -3.04 30.40
CA ALA A 143 1.85 -4.19 30.30
C ALA A 143 2.56 -4.26 28.92
N SER A 144 1.84 -4.00 27.82
CA SER A 144 2.39 -3.93 26.46
C SER A 144 3.36 -2.76 26.32
N TYR A 145 3.06 -1.62 26.93
CA TYR A 145 3.96 -0.48 26.98
C TYR A 145 5.28 -0.81 27.69
N HIS A 146 5.25 -1.42 28.88
CA HIS A 146 6.47 -1.82 29.59
C HIS A 146 7.29 -2.81 28.77
N GLN A 147 6.66 -3.82 28.16
CA GLN A 147 7.35 -4.75 27.28
C GLN A 147 8.04 -4.04 26.11
N ALA A 148 7.37 -3.06 25.50
CA ALA A 148 7.94 -2.27 24.43
C ALA A 148 9.10 -1.40 24.93
N CYS A 149 8.99 -0.77 26.11
CA CYS A 149 10.07 0.01 26.71
C CYS A 149 11.32 -0.82 27.00
N ASP A 150 11.16 -2.01 27.55
CA ASP A 150 12.26 -2.94 27.86
C ASP A 150 13.00 -3.38 26.59
N ALA A 151 12.33 -3.36 25.46
CA ALA A 151 12.89 -3.74 24.17
C ALA A 151 13.50 -2.58 23.36
N ILE A 152 13.36 -1.32 23.77
CA ILE A 152 13.77 -0.14 22.99
C ILE A 152 15.22 -0.23 22.52
N GLU A 153 16.17 -0.60 23.40
CA GLU A 153 17.58 -0.70 23.05
C GLU A 153 17.79 -1.74 21.94
N SER A 154 17.28 -2.96 22.12
CA SER A 154 17.41 -4.03 21.13
C SER A 154 16.70 -3.72 19.80
N LEU A 155 15.56 -3.02 19.84
CA LEU A 155 14.87 -2.58 18.63
C LEU A 155 15.63 -1.47 17.91
N ASN A 156 16.24 -0.53 18.62
CA ASN A 156 17.12 0.50 18.04
C ASN A 156 18.34 -0.12 17.37
N ASP A 157 18.98 -1.10 18.01
CA ASP A 157 20.09 -1.85 17.42
C ASP A 157 19.65 -2.59 16.14
N MET A 158 18.49 -3.22 16.16
CA MET A 158 17.89 -3.91 15.02
C MET A 158 17.63 -2.97 13.83
N VAL A 159 17.12 -1.77 14.10
CA VAL A 159 16.86 -0.73 13.07
C VAL A 159 18.17 -0.07 12.59
N GLY A 160 19.27 -0.22 13.36
CA GLY A 160 20.58 0.36 13.07
C GLY A 160 20.70 1.85 13.45
N ARG A 161 19.76 2.37 14.24
CA ARG A 161 19.79 3.76 14.76
C ARG A 161 18.86 3.93 15.96
N ALA A 162 19.17 4.91 16.81
CA ALA A 162 18.30 5.30 17.91
C ALA A 162 17.07 6.06 17.36
N CYS A 163 15.95 5.36 17.16
CA CYS A 163 14.73 5.94 16.64
C CYS A 163 13.52 5.76 17.57
N TYR A 164 13.55 4.82 18.51
CA TYR A 164 12.50 4.62 19.49
C TYR A 164 12.85 5.29 20.81
N HIS A 165 11.96 6.15 21.31
CA HIS A 165 12.18 6.93 22.53
C HIS A 165 10.89 7.00 23.33
N ILE A 166 10.97 6.85 24.67
CA ILE A 166 9.85 7.12 25.56
C ILE A 166 9.43 8.59 25.40
N ALA A 167 8.13 8.83 25.29
CA ALA A 167 7.57 10.16 25.04
C ALA A 167 6.35 10.44 25.93
N GLN A 168 5.98 11.72 26.00
CA GLN A 168 4.73 12.11 26.63
C GLN A 168 3.56 11.66 25.75
N ALA A 169 2.56 11.03 26.38
CA ALA A 169 1.36 10.60 25.69
C ALA A 169 0.49 11.80 25.28
N PRO A 170 -0.04 11.83 24.04
CA PRO A 170 -0.94 12.88 23.60
C PRO A 170 -2.40 12.55 23.95
N GLY A 171 -3.21 13.60 24.08
CA GLY A 171 -4.66 13.50 24.21
C GLY A 171 -5.12 12.59 25.36
N SER A 172 -5.87 11.56 25.04
CA SER A 172 -6.48 10.61 25.98
C SER A 172 -5.62 9.37 26.29
N PHE A 173 -4.42 9.27 25.71
CA PHE A 173 -3.52 8.14 25.96
C PHE A 173 -2.72 8.33 27.27
N HIS A 174 -2.26 7.23 27.85
CA HIS A 174 -1.52 7.23 29.11
C HIS A 174 -0.02 7.09 28.92
N HIS A 175 0.40 6.38 27.86
CA HIS A 175 1.81 6.16 27.54
C HIS A 175 2.04 6.29 26.04
N ALA A 176 3.27 6.63 25.66
CA ALA A 176 3.67 6.70 24.26
C ALA A 176 5.16 6.41 24.07
N ILE A 177 5.50 5.84 22.91
CA ILE A 177 6.85 5.71 22.40
C ILE A 177 6.91 6.45 21.07
N ARG A 178 7.79 7.45 20.96
CA ARG A 178 8.04 8.19 19.72
C ARG A 178 8.90 7.35 18.77
N ILE A 179 8.56 7.41 17.48
CA ILE A 179 9.23 6.72 16.39
C ILE A 179 9.83 7.77 15.46
N GLN A 180 11.10 8.10 15.69
CA GLN A 180 11.77 9.15 14.94
C GLN A 180 12.05 8.74 13.49
N GLY A 181 11.67 9.61 12.55
CA GLY A 181 11.92 9.46 11.12
C GLY A 181 10.81 8.75 10.35
N GLU A 182 9.65 8.55 10.97
CA GLU A 182 8.41 8.29 10.25
C GLU A 182 7.78 9.60 9.77
N GLY A 183 6.81 9.49 8.88
CA GLY A 183 6.16 10.64 8.30
C GLY A 183 4.81 10.33 7.67
N SER A 184 4.25 11.35 7.07
CA SER A 184 2.95 11.31 6.42
C SER A 184 3.09 11.81 4.98
N LEU A 185 2.35 11.25 4.05
CA LEU A 185 2.32 11.72 2.67
C LEU A 185 0.91 11.61 2.08
N HIS A 186 0.74 12.19 0.89
CA HIS A 186 -0.48 12.13 0.11
C HIS A 186 -0.39 11.01 -0.95
N PRO A 187 -1.04 9.85 -0.77
CA PRO A 187 -0.91 8.71 -1.67
C PRO A 187 -1.35 8.99 -3.11
N GLY A 188 -2.36 9.84 -3.29
CA GLY A 188 -2.83 10.25 -4.63
C GLY A 188 -1.78 11.08 -5.37
N LYS A 189 -1.15 12.04 -4.70
CA LYS A 189 -0.08 12.87 -5.30
C LYS A 189 1.15 12.03 -5.63
N LEU A 190 1.56 11.10 -4.74
CA LEU A 190 2.63 10.14 -5.03
C LEU A 190 2.35 9.36 -6.32
N ARG A 191 1.15 8.75 -6.42
CA ARG A 191 0.77 7.98 -7.59
C ARG A 191 0.70 8.85 -8.86
N LYS A 192 0.17 10.07 -8.78
CA LYS A 192 0.11 11.02 -9.89
C LYS A 192 1.51 11.40 -10.38
N ALA A 193 2.43 11.68 -9.47
CA ALA A 193 3.81 12.02 -9.80
C ALA A 193 4.50 10.87 -10.55
N LEU A 194 4.33 9.63 -10.08
CA LEU A 194 4.87 8.43 -10.74
C LEU A 194 4.31 8.26 -12.15
N ILE A 195 3.00 8.36 -12.33
CA ILE A 195 2.36 8.23 -13.64
C ILE A 195 2.86 9.31 -14.61
N ASN A 196 2.95 10.56 -14.15
CA ASN A 196 3.45 11.65 -14.97
C ASN A 196 4.91 11.44 -15.40
N GLN A 197 5.77 11.00 -14.47
CA GLN A 197 7.18 10.70 -14.79
C GLN A 197 7.31 9.56 -15.80
N LEU A 198 6.52 8.51 -15.66
CA LEU A 198 6.49 7.38 -16.58
C LEU A 198 5.98 7.77 -17.98
N LEU A 199 4.93 8.61 -18.06
CA LEU A 199 4.41 9.14 -19.32
C LEU A 199 5.46 9.99 -20.04
N GLN A 200 6.17 10.84 -19.31
CA GLN A 200 7.27 11.64 -19.85
C GLN A 200 8.43 10.78 -20.36
N GLY A 201 8.68 9.63 -19.71
CA GLY A 201 9.66 8.64 -20.12
C GLY A 201 9.20 7.72 -21.25
N GLY A 202 8.00 7.92 -21.81
CA GLY A 202 7.49 7.15 -22.96
C GLY A 202 6.80 5.83 -22.60
N VAL A 203 6.56 5.55 -21.31
CA VAL A 203 5.80 4.38 -20.88
C VAL A 203 4.33 4.50 -21.31
N ALA A 204 3.82 3.47 -21.96
CA ALA A 204 2.42 3.42 -22.38
C ALA A 204 1.52 2.91 -21.24
N PHE A 205 0.29 3.45 -21.19
CA PHE A 205 -0.74 2.99 -20.25
C PHE A 205 -1.99 2.54 -21.00
N LEU A 206 -2.59 1.46 -20.52
CA LEU A 206 -3.88 0.94 -20.99
C LEU A 206 -4.77 0.64 -19.78
N ASP A 207 -5.67 1.55 -19.50
CA ASP A 207 -6.70 1.38 -18.48
C ASP A 207 -7.94 0.69 -19.06
N ASN A 208 -8.84 0.23 -18.16
CA ASN A 208 -10.03 -0.55 -18.55
C ASN A 208 -9.69 -1.84 -19.34
N PHE A 209 -8.49 -2.37 -19.16
CA PHE A 209 -8.02 -3.62 -19.75
C PHE A 209 -8.07 -4.74 -18.70
N THR A 210 -8.95 -5.72 -18.88
CA THR A 210 -8.98 -6.92 -18.04
C THR A 210 -8.00 -7.94 -18.60
N CYS A 211 -6.88 -8.14 -17.91
CA CYS A 211 -5.93 -9.17 -18.31
C CYS A 211 -6.59 -10.56 -18.19
N PRO A 212 -6.63 -11.36 -19.26
CA PRO A 212 -7.25 -12.68 -19.23
C PRO A 212 -6.46 -13.65 -18.34
N PRO A 213 -7.08 -14.74 -17.84
CA PRO A 213 -6.38 -15.80 -17.10
C PRO A 213 -5.14 -16.30 -17.85
N LYS A 214 -4.07 -16.64 -17.11
CA LYS A 214 -2.80 -17.09 -17.70
C LYS A 214 -2.97 -18.28 -18.65
N ALA A 215 -3.96 -19.13 -18.41
CA ALA A 215 -4.27 -20.29 -19.27
C ALA A 215 -4.69 -19.92 -20.71
N GLU A 216 -5.09 -18.67 -20.94
CA GLU A 216 -5.47 -18.17 -22.26
C GLU A 216 -4.30 -17.52 -23.03
N TRP A 217 -3.13 -17.38 -22.39
CA TRP A 217 -1.97 -16.78 -23.01
C TRP A 217 -1.25 -17.78 -23.90
N LEU A 218 -0.80 -17.35 -25.06
CA LEU A 218 -0.04 -18.16 -26.01
C LEU A 218 1.43 -17.79 -25.96
N GLN A 219 2.29 -18.78 -25.77
CA GLN A 219 3.74 -18.59 -25.79
C GLN A 219 4.30 -18.87 -27.17
N ASP A 220 5.27 -18.08 -27.58
CA ASP A 220 6.12 -18.33 -28.74
C ASP A 220 7.62 -18.19 -28.34
N ASP A 221 8.52 -18.28 -29.30
CA ASP A 221 9.97 -18.17 -29.10
C ASP A 221 10.45 -16.76 -28.67
N LYS A 222 9.57 -15.76 -28.76
CA LYS A 222 9.88 -14.35 -28.46
C LYS A 222 9.18 -13.84 -27.19
N GLY A 223 8.24 -14.58 -26.63
CA GLY A 223 7.52 -14.19 -25.43
C GLY A 223 6.09 -14.69 -25.38
N TRP A 224 5.19 -13.82 -24.92
CA TRP A 224 3.80 -14.12 -24.62
C TRP A 224 2.84 -13.25 -25.41
N ASN A 225 1.87 -13.89 -26.05
CA ASN A 225 0.72 -13.23 -26.67
C ASN A 225 -0.44 -13.24 -25.68
N ILE A 226 -0.78 -12.08 -25.15
CA ILE A 226 -1.87 -11.86 -24.20
C ILE A 226 -3.10 -11.40 -24.99
N PRO A 227 -4.20 -12.16 -25.00
CA PRO A 227 -5.41 -11.82 -25.73
C PRO A 227 -6.01 -10.48 -25.29
N ASP A 228 -6.48 -9.71 -26.25
CA ASP A 228 -7.31 -8.52 -26.06
C ASP A 228 -8.39 -8.52 -27.15
N SER A 229 -9.58 -7.99 -26.83
CA SER A 229 -10.73 -7.93 -27.75
C SER A 229 -10.43 -7.21 -29.07
N ASN A 230 -9.51 -6.25 -29.06
CA ASN A 230 -9.19 -5.46 -30.23
C ASN A 230 -7.91 -5.94 -30.94
N HIS A 231 -6.83 -6.14 -30.19
CA HIS A 231 -5.55 -6.62 -30.72
C HIS A 231 -4.72 -7.19 -29.56
N PRO A 232 -4.12 -8.39 -29.69
CA PRO A 232 -3.30 -8.98 -28.64
C PRO A 232 -2.08 -8.11 -28.32
N ILE A 233 -1.58 -8.23 -27.09
CA ILE A 233 -0.32 -7.63 -26.66
C ILE A 233 0.74 -8.73 -26.67
N HIS A 234 1.81 -8.56 -27.44
CA HIS A 234 2.97 -9.41 -27.39
C HIS A 234 4.01 -8.83 -26.44
N ALA A 235 4.41 -9.58 -25.41
CA ALA A 235 5.36 -9.13 -24.39
C ALA A 235 6.50 -10.15 -24.20
N LYS A 236 7.77 -9.68 -24.23
CA LYS A 236 8.93 -10.54 -23.95
C LYS A 236 8.97 -10.97 -22.49
N LYS A 237 8.66 -10.06 -21.58
CA LYS A 237 8.63 -10.25 -20.12
C LYS A 237 7.32 -9.69 -19.55
N VAL A 238 6.82 -10.28 -18.46
CA VAL A 238 5.57 -9.86 -17.82
C VAL A 238 5.74 -9.81 -16.30
N VAL A 239 5.31 -8.71 -15.68
CA VAL A 239 5.17 -8.60 -14.22
C VAL A 239 3.71 -8.44 -13.84
N ILE A 240 3.23 -9.33 -12.98
CA ILE A 240 1.88 -9.28 -12.42
C ILE A 240 1.94 -8.57 -11.06
N ALA A 241 1.49 -7.33 -11.02
CA ALA A 241 1.47 -6.45 -9.84
C ALA A 241 0.03 -6.06 -9.45
N SER A 242 -0.94 -6.93 -9.69
CA SER A 242 -2.38 -6.69 -9.48
C SER A 242 -2.85 -7.03 -8.07
N ASN A 243 -1.94 -7.25 -7.11
CA ASN A 243 -2.18 -7.49 -5.69
C ASN A 243 -3.20 -8.63 -5.46
N ALA A 244 -4.37 -8.38 -4.85
CA ALA A 244 -5.42 -9.39 -4.66
C ALA A 244 -5.95 -9.97 -5.99
N GLY A 245 -5.93 -9.18 -7.06
CA GLY A 245 -6.31 -9.61 -8.41
C GLY A 245 -5.38 -10.65 -9.02
N SER A 246 -4.16 -10.80 -8.52
CA SER A 246 -3.19 -11.79 -9.01
C SER A 246 -3.71 -13.23 -8.91
N LYS A 247 -4.57 -13.52 -7.93
CA LYS A 247 -5.20 -14.85 -7.76
C LYS A 247 -6.15 -15.21 -8.91
N GLN A 248 -6.67 -14.24 -9.66
CA GLN A 248 -7.50 -14.51 -10.84
C GLN A 248 -6.66 -15.02 -12.01
N LEU A 249 -5.42 -14.52 -12.13
CA LEU A 249 -4.48 -14.96 -13.15
C LEU A 249 -3.79 -16.27 -12.76
N PHE A 250 -3.50 -16.45 -11.47
CA PHE A 250 -2.82 -17.60 -10.90
C PHE A 250 -3.57 -18.09 -9.64
N PRO A 251 -4.55 -18.99 -9.79
CA PRO A 251 -5.39 -19.46 -8.68
C PRO A 251 -4.66 -20.17 -7.53
N SER A 252 -3.46 -20.69 -7.78
CA SER A 252 -2.61 -21.37 -6.79
C SER A 252 -1.93 -20.42 -5.80
N LEU A 253 -1.96 -19.10 -6.05
CA LEU A 253 -1.34 -18.14 -5.16
C LEU A 253 -2.04 -18.10 -3.79
N ASN A 254 -1.24 -18.17 -2.73
CA ASN A 254 -1.72 -17.95 -1.36
C ASN A 254 -1.99 -16.44 -1.14
N VAL A 255 -3.09 -15.95 -1.71
CA VAL A 255 -3.53 -14.57 -1.62
C VAL A 255 -4.99 -14.51 -1.18
N VAL A 256 -5.23 -13.80 -0.10
CA VAL A 256 -6.56 -13.48 0.43
C VAL A 256 -6.76 -11.97 0.34
N ALA A 257 -7.81 -11.56 -0.33
CA ALA A 257 -8.19 -10.15 -0.37
C ALA A 257 -8.65 -9.70 1.02
N ALA A 258 -8.24 -8.52 1.43
CA ALA A 258 -8.54 -7.97 2.75
C ALA A 258 -8.92 -6.49 2.63
N ARG A 259 -10.15 -6.18 3.00
CA ARG A 259 -10.63 -4.81 3.03
C ARG A 259 -10.10 -4.09 4.27
N GLY A 260 -9.60 -2.88 4.08
CA GLY A 260 -9.29 -1.93 5.16
C GLY A 260 -10.16 -0.70 4.99
N GLN A 261 -10.71 -0.20 6.09
CA GLN A 261 -11.64 0.92 6.07
C GLN A 261 -11.10 2.11 6.86
N LEU A 262 -11.47 3.29 6.41
CA LEU A 262 -11.06 4.55 7.00
C LEU A 262 -12.25 5.52 7.08
N LEU A 263 -12.13 6.45 8.01
CA LEU A 263 -12.93 7.69 8.06
C LEU A 263 -12.00 8.91 8.09
N MET A 264 -12.52 10.06 7.68
CA MET A 264 -11.90 11.38 7.85
C MET A 264 -12.93 12.31 8.49
N THR A 265 -12.51 13.08 9.46
CA THR A 265 -13.37 14.05 10.16
C THR A 265 -13.51 15.34 9.36
N GLU A 266 -14.43 16.20 9.76
CA GLU A 266 -14.35 17.63 9.48
C GLU A 266 -13.09 18.24 10.13
N VAL A 267 -12.80 19.50 9.85
CA VAL A 267 -11.71 20.22 10.51
C VAL A 267 -11.96 20.29 12.01
N ILE A 268 -10.95 19.97 12.80
CA ILE A 268 -11.00 19.97 14.27
C ILE A 268 -10.12 21.11 14.78
N ASP A 269 -10.73 22.05 15.47
CA ASP A 269 -10.00 23.12 16.14
C ASP A 269 -9.13 22.55 17.28
N ASN A 270 -7.91 23.08 17.42
CA ASN A 270 -6.96 22.66 18.46
C ASN A 270 -6.71 21.13 18.47
N MET A 271 -6.45 20.54 17.29
CA MET A 271 -6.14 19.12 17.10
C MET A 271 -5.09 18.62 18.10
N PRO A 272 -5.43 17.70 19.02
CA PRO A 272 -4.49 17.22 20.05
C PRO A 272 -3.52 16.14 19.52
N TYR A 273 -3.67 15.72 18.27
CA TYR A 273 -2.92 14.64 17.64
C TYR A 273 -2.14 15.11 16.40
N PRO A 274 -1.09 15.93 16.55
CA PRO A 274 -0.23 16.31 15.41
C PRO A 274 0.65 15.11 15.03
N GLY A 275 0.69 14.73 13.74
CA GLY A 275 1.52 13.62 13.26
C GLY A 275 0.76 12.33 12.98
N ILE A 276 1.45 11.20 13.12
CA ILE A 276 0.93 9.85 12.85
C ILE A 276 1.00 8.97 14.10
N TYR A 277 0.00 8.11 14.28
CA TYR A 277 -0.19 7.32 15.49
C TYR A 277 -0.51 5.87 15.18
N HIS A 278 0.17 4.97 15.86
CA HIS A 278 -0.07 3.53 15.90
C HIS A 278 -0.65 3.18 17.27
N ALA A 279 -1.66 2.33 17.31
CA ALA A 279 -2.25 1.79 18.53
C ALA A 279 -2.64 0.33 18.30
N ASP A 280 -2.80 -0.44 19.38
CA ASP A 280 -3.15 -1.87 19.30
C ASP A 280 -2.27 -2.62 18.28
N LYS A 281 -0.95 -2.53 18.41
CA LYS A 281 0.02 -3.19 17.51
C LYS A 281 -0.15 -2.83 16.02
N GLY A 282 -0.62 -1.62 15.74
CA GLY A 282 -0.91 -1.13 14.40
C GLY A 282 -2.25 -1.58 13.82
N PHE A 283 -3.10 -2.28 14.60
CA PHE A 283 -4.48 -2.59 14.20
C PHE A 283 -5.40 -1.38 14.22
N MET A 284 -5.07 -0.37 15.04
CA MET A 284 -5.66 0.96 14.98
C MET A 284 -4.59 1.98 14.61
N TYR A 285 -4.92 2.92 13.74
CA TYR A 285 -3.97 3.95 13.29
C TYR A 285 -4.71 5.22 12.89
N PHE A 286 -4.12 6.37 13.21
CA PHE A 286 -4.70 7.66 12.86
C PHE A 286 -3.62 8.72 12.63
N LYS A 287 -3.97 9.74 11.86
CA LYS A 287 -3.09 10.87 11.59
C LYS A 287 -3.85 12.17 11.40
N GLN A 288 -3.17 13.26 11.70
CA GLN A 288 -3.63 14.58 11.32
C GLN A 288 -3.32 14.84 9.83
N TRP A 289 -4.26 15.48 9.12
CA TRP A 289 -4.11 15.94 7.75
C TRP A 289 -4.92 17.21 7.51
N GLN A 290 -4.26 18.36 7.33
CA GLN A 290 -4.89 19.64 7.07
C GLN A 290 -6.00 20.02 8.09
N GLY A 291 -5.72 19.85 9.39
CA GLY A 291 -6.68 20.11 10.46
C GLY A 291 -7.75 19.02 10.67
N ARG A 292 -7.78 17.98 9.86
CA ARG A 292 -8.70 16.82 9.96
C ARG A 292 -7.98 15.63 10.57
N LEU A 293 -8.73 14.69 11.11
CA LEU A 293 -8.21 13.40 11.53
C LEU A 293 -8.60 12.33 10.51
N ILE A 294 -7.64 11.53 10.06
CA ILE A 294 -7.88 10.28 9.33
C ILE A 294 -7.67 9.14 10.31
N LEU A 295 -8.67 8.27 10.45
CA LEU A 295 -8.67 7.12 11.34
C LEU A 295 -9.00 5.86 10.56
N GLY A 296 -8.25 4.80 10.79
CA GLY A 296 -8.49 3.48 10.21
C GLY A 296 -8.12 2.36 11.17
N GLY A 297 -8.56 1.14 10.84
CA GLY A 297 -8.23 -0.04 11.63
C GLY A 297 -9.42 -0.95 11.91
N GLY A 298 -9.31 -1.75 12.98
CA GLY A 298 -10.36 -2.66 13.46
C GLY A 298 -10.60 -3.92 12.62
N ARG A 299 -9.85 -4.14 11.52
CA ARG A 299 -10.05 -5.31 10.65
C ARG A 299 -9.86 -6.64 11.41
N ASN A 300 -8.96 -6.69 12.37
CA ASN A 300 -8.70 -7.87 13.20
C ASN A 300 -9.94 -8.34 13.98
N LEU A 301 -10.84 -7.43 14.32
CA LEU A 301 -12.08 -7.74 15.04
C LEU A 301 -13.18 -8.30 14.13
N PHE A 302 -13.14 -8.00 12.83
CA PHE A 302 -14.18 -8.35 11.85
C PHE A 302 -13.58 -9.09 10.63
N GLN A 303 -12.55 -9.91 10.84
CA GLN A 303 -11.74 -10.52 9.78
C GLN A 303 -12.57 -11.30 8.75
N SER A 304 -13.60 -12.04 9.17
CA SER A 304 -14.45 -12.84 8.27
C SER A 304 -15.22 -11.95 7.27
N GLU A 305 -15.74 -10.81 7.71
CA GLU A 305 -16.42 -9.83 6.86
C GLU A 305 -15.43 -9.06 5.98
N GLU A 306 -14.27 -8.75 6.53
CA GLU A 306 -13.25 -7.95 5.86
C GLU A 306 -12.33 -8.76 4.93
N ASN A 307 -12.46 -10.08 4.85
CA ASN A 307 -11.85 -10.91 3.80
C ASN A 307 -12.63 -10.76 2.49
N SER A 308 -12.49 -9.60 1.86
CA SER A 308 -13.31 -9.18 0.71
C SER A 308 -12.51 -8.34 -0.29
N THR A 309 -12.87 -8.46 -1.57
CA THR A 309 -12.40 -7.57 -2.65
C THR A 309 -13.23 -6.29 -2.75
N SER A 310 -14.36 -6.20 -2.05
CA SER A 310 -15.24 -5.03 -2.05
C SER A 310 -14.53 -3.79 -1.51
N THR A 311 -14.80 -2.65 -2.09
CA THR A 311 -14.37 -1.33 -1.60
C THR A 311 -15.52 -0.53 -0.97
N GLN A 312 -16.63 -1.20 -0.66
CA GLN A 312 -17.73 -0.61 0.09
C GLN A 312 -17.43 -0.65 1.59
N VAL A 313 -17.79 0.41 2.29
CA VAL A 313 -17.70 0.45 3.76
C VAL A 313 -18.81 -0.40 4.38
N THR A 314 -18.58 -0.90 5.61
CA THR A 314 -19.54 -1.73 6.36
C THR A 314 -19.89 -1.10 7.70
N ALA A 315 -21.09 -1.38 8.18
CA ALA A 315 -21.58 -0.81 9.42
C ALA A 315 -20.72 -1.22 10.65
N ASN A 316 -20.25 -2.47 10.69
CA ASN A 316 -19.48 -2.98 11.82
C ASN A 316 -18.15 -2.24 12.01
N ILE A 317 -17.34 -2.14 10.95
CA ILE A 317 -16.08 -1.40 11.02
C ILE A 317 -16.33 0.09 11.23
N GLN A 318 -17.27 0.69 10.50
CA GLN A 318 -17.52 2.12 10.63
C GLN A 318 -18.06 2.47 12.03
N GLY A 319 -18.92 1.64 12.61
CA GLY A 319 -19.38 1.79 14.00
C GLY A 319 -18.20 1.69 14.99
N HIS A 320 -17.30 0.71 14.81
CA HIS A 320 -16.09 0.60 15.64
C HIS A 320 -15.17 1.82 15.52
N LEU A 321 -14.99 2.36 14.32
CA LEU A 321 -14.20 3.59 14.11
C LEU A 321 -14.88 4.81 14.75
N ASP A 322 -16.21 4.92 14.66
CA ASP A 322 -16.97 5.99 15.34
C ASP A 322 -16.86 5.90 16.86
N ASP A 323 -16.94 4.69 17.42
CA ASP A 323 -16.77 4.45 18.85
C ASP A 323 -15.35 4.82 19.30
N TYR A 324 -14.33 4.41 18.54
CA TYR A 324 -12.94 4.77 18.85
C TYR A 324 -12.71 6.29 18.75
N LEU A 325 -13.26 6.93 17.72
CA LEU A 325 -13.18 8.38 17.55
C LEU A 325 -13.80 9.13 18.73
N ASN A 326 -15.03 8.79 19.12
CA ASN A 326 -15.81 9.55 20.09
C ASN A 326 -15.55 9.15 21.55
N HIS A 327 -15.14 7.91 21.84
CA HIS A 327 -14.92 7.45 23.20
C HIS A 327 -13.44 7.35 23.58
N GLN A 328 -12.55 7.06 22.60
CA GLN A 328 -11.11 6.97 22.88
C GLN A 328 -10.38 8.27 22.53
N LEU A 329 -10.57 8.81 21.31
CA LEU A 329 -9.80 9.97 20.87
C LEU A 329 -10.38 11.30 21.39
N PHE A 330 -11.69 11.45 21.37
CA PHE A 330 -12.37 12.69 21.74
C PHE A 330 -13.54 12.43 22.71
N PRO A 331 -13.28 11.93 23.95
CA PRO A 331 -14.34 11.44 24.85
C PRO A 331 -15.35 12.50 25.30
N ASN A 332 -15.06 13.78 25.10
CA ASN A 332 -15.92 14.89 25.51
C ASN A 332 -16.51 15.68 24.33
N ASN A 333 -16.27 15.25 23.10
CA ASN A 333 -16.66 15.99 21.91
C ASN A 333 -17.27 15.06 20.86
N ALA A 334 -18.39 15.48 20.28
CA ALA A 334 -18.94 14.81 19.10
C ALA A 334 -18.20 15.33 17.85
N ILE A 335 -17.41 14.49 17.22
CA ILE A 335 -16.62 14.86 16.04
C ILE A 335 -17.37 14.45 14.78
N ALA A 336 -17.67 15.42 13.91
CA ALA A 336 -18.31 15.17 12.64
C ALA A 336 -17.37 14.48 11.64
N VAL A 337 -17.87 13.45 10.95
CA VAL A 337 -17.14 12.71 9.91
C VAL A 337 -17.56 13.21 8.53
N SER A 338 -16.57 13.61 7.73
CA SER A 338 -16.79 14.14 6.37
C SER A 338 -16.73 13.07 5.29
N HIS A 339 -15.83 12.09 5.43
CA HIS A 339 -15.60 11.07 4.40
C HIS A 339 -15.40 9.68 5.01
N ARG A 340 -15.83 8.64 4.26
CA ARG A 340 -15.59 7.24 4.60
C ARG A 340 -15.23 6.49 3.32
N TRP A 341 -14.19 5.66 3.37
CA TRP A 341 -13.80 4.85 2.23
C TRP A 341 -13.18 3.54 2.66
N ALA A 342 -13.03 2.64 1.70
CA ALA A 342 -12.37 1.36 1.90
C ALA A 342 -11.40 1.06 0.76
N GLY A 343 -10.34 0.32 1.06
CA GLY A 343 -9.37 -0.19 0.11
C GLY A 343 -9.25 -1.71 0.23
N SER A 344 -8.85 -2.38 -0.87
CA SER A 344 -8.62 -3.82 -0.87
C SER A 344 -7.11 -4.10 -0.88
N MET A 345 -6.63 -4.66 0.21
CA MET A 345 -5.26 -5.15 0.40
C MET A 345 -5.18 -6.65 0.05
N ALA A 346 -3.99 -7.23 0.18
CA ALA A 346 -3.77 -8.67 0.05
C ALA A 346 -2.87 -9.18 1.17
N PHE A 347 -3.30 -10.26 1.80
CA PHE A 347 -2.55 -11.04 2.80
C PHE A 347 -2.47 -12.49 2.34
N GLY A 348 -1.67 -13.32 3.02
CA GLY A 348 -1.75 -14.76 2.90
C GLY A 348 -2.84 -15.34 3.81
N GLU A 349 -3.08 -16.62 3.69
CA GLU A 349 -3.87 -17.38 4.66
C GLU A 349 -3.26 -17.20 6.05
N GLN A 350 -4.11 -17.17 7.08
CA GLN A 350 -3.70 -16.92 8.47
C GLN A 350 -3.04 -15.54 8.71
N GLY A 351 -3.23 -14.58 7.80
CA GLY A 351 -2.72 -13.22 7.96
C GLY A 351 -1.25 -13.01 7.60
N GLU A 352 -0.64 -13.95 6.87
CA GLU A 352 0.75 -13.82 6.43
C GLU A 352 0.98 -12.51 5.64
N LYS A 353 2.02 -11.76 6.03
CA LYS A 353 2.34 -10.42 5.50
C LYS A 353 3.51 -10.41 4.50
N THR A 354 4.22 -11.54 4.33
CA THR A 354 5.40 -11.61 3.44
C THR A 354 4.97 -11.44 1.99
N PRO A 355 5.56 -10.53 1.21
CA PRO A 355 5.26 -10.39 -0.21
C PRO A 355 5.50 -11.69 -0.99
N ILE A 356 4.72 -11.91 -2.04
CA ILE A 356 4.98 -12.94 -3.04
C ILE A 356 5.75 -12.30 -4.18
N ILE A 357 6.97 -12.77 -4.41
CA ILE A 357 7.82 -12.37 -5.53
C ILE A 357 8.40 -13.67 -6.08
N GLN A 358 7.83 -14.17 -7.17
CA GLN A 358 8.22 -15.48 -7.71
C GLN A 358 8.01 -15.58 -9.21
N VAL A 359 8.86 -16.37 -9.86
CA VAL A 359 8.69 -16.76 -11.25
C VAL A 359 7.53 -17.75 -11.36
N MET A 360 6.55 -17.41 -12.18
CA MET A 360 5.37 -18.23 -12.45
C MET A 360 5.49 -19.04 -13.74
N ASP A 361 6.26 -18.50 -14.69
CA ASP A 361 6.55 -19.11 -15.98
C ASP A 361 7.78 -18.42 -16.59
N GLN A 362 8.28 -18.92 -17.72
CA GLN A 362 9.41 -18.29 -18.41
C GLN A 362 9.12 -16.82 -18.71
N GLY A 363 9.89 -15.91 -18.12
CA GLY A 363 9.71 -14.48 -18.30
C GLY A 363 8.45 -13.89 -17.66
N VAL A 364 7.77 -14.62 -16.76
CA VAL A 364 6.58 -14.13 -16.02
C VAL A 364 6.83 -14.18 -14.53
N VAL A 365 6.76 -13.02 -13.88
CA VAL A 365 6.93 -12.87 -12.43
C VAL A 365 5.67 -12.28 -11.81
N VAL A 366 5.28 -12.80 -10.65
CA VAL A 366 4.26 -12.21 -9.78
C VAL A 366 4.93 -11.41 -8.67
N ALA A 367 4.42 -10.20 -8.39
CA ALA A 367 4.86 -9.28 -7.35
C ALA A 367 3.63 -8.71 -6.63
N CYS A 368 3.19 -9.35 -5.53
CA CYS A 368 1.94 -9.02 -4.86
C CYS A 368 1.97 -9.34 -3.35
N ARG A 369 0.85 -9.18 -2.66
CA ARG A 369 0.67 -9.51 -1.23
C ARG A 369 1.58 -8.67 -0.30
N LEU A 370 1.45 -7.33 -0.38
CA LEU A 370 2.26 -6.42 0.43
C LEU A 370 1.65 -6.12 1.81
N GLY A 371 0.54 -6.79 2.17
CA GLY A 371 -0.18 -6.55 3.42
C GLY A 371 -0.65 -5.10 3.54
N GLY A 372 -0.57 -4.53 4.75
CA GLY A 372 -0.87 -3.12 5.03
C GLY A 372 0.27 -2.15 4.70
N MET A 373 1.47 -2.64 4.32
CA MET A 373 2.70 -1.84 4.19
C MET A 373 3.12 -1.58 2.75
N GLY A 374 2.19 -1.66 1.81
CA GLY A 374 2.46 -1.51 0.38
C GLY A 374 3.15 -0.20 -0.01
N LEU A 375 2.88 0.89 0.70
CA LEU A 375 3.53 2.17 0.44
C LEU A 375 5.05 2.09 0.64
N ALA A 376 5.50 1.49 1.74
CA ALA A 376 6.91 1.35 2.06
C ALA A 376 7.60 0.20 1.29
N LEU A 377 6.87 -0.90 1.01
CA LEU A 377 7.46 -2.11 0.43
C LEU A 377 7.49 -2.13 -1.11
N ALA A 378 6.59 -1.41 -1.78
CA ALA A 378 6.42 -1.50 -3.23
C ALA A 378 7.72 -1.28 -4.03
N PRO A 379 8.62 -0.32 -3.70
CA PRO A 379 9.86 -0.15 -4.44
C PRO A 379 10.81 -1.35 -4.33
N MET A 380 10.85 -2.01 -3.16
CA MET A 380 11.75 -3.13 -2.94
C MET A 380 11.23 -4.42 -3.58
N VAL A 381 9.91 -4.63 -3.52
CA VAL A 381 9.23 -5.71 -4.23
C VAL A 381 9.42 -5.58 -5.76
N ALA A 382 9.36 -4.36 -6.27
CA ALA A 382 9.62 -4.08 -7.68
C ALA A 382 11.07 -4.39 -8.09
N LYS A 383 12.04 -4.01 -7.26
CA LYS A 383 13.45 -4.34 -7.48
C LYS A 383 13.66 -5.85 -7.60
N GLU A 384 13.19 -6.58 -6.60
CA GLU A 384 13.34 -8.04 -6.55
C GLU A 384 12.62 -8.73 -7.73
N ALA A 385 11.46 -8.22 -8.17
CA ALA A 385 10.74 -8.74 -9.32
C ALA A 385 11.52 -8.56 -10.64
N LEU A 386 12.20 -7.41 -10.82
CA LEU A 386 13.03 -7.16 -12.00
C LEU A 386 14.31 -7.99 -11.99
N THR A 387 14.93 -8.20 -10.81
CA THR A 387 16.07 -9.13 -10.67
C THR A 387 15.72 -10.53 -11.15
N LEU A 388 14.53 -11.05 -10.81
CA LEU A 388 14.07 -12.38 -11.27
C LEU A 388 13.83 -12.44 -12.79
N LEU A 389 13.76 -11.31 -13.47
CA LEU A 389 13.60 -11.22 -14.92
C LEU A 389 14.90 -10.83 -15.64
N ASP A 390 16.03 -10.73 -14.92
CA ASP A 390 17.29 -10.21 -15.45
C ASP A 390 17.16 -8.79 -16.07
N LEU A 391 16.31 -7.96 -15.43
CA LEU A 391 16.03 -6.58 -15.82
C LEU A 391 16.44 -5.54 -14.75
N ASP A 392 17.20 -5.93 -13.76
CA ASP A 392 17.77 -5.08 -12.72
C ASP A 392 19.28 -5.32 -12.65
N ALA A 393 20.08 -4.26 -12.65
CA ALA A 393 21.53 -4.30 -12.50
C ALA A 393 21.96 -3.66 -11.18
#